data_02fa94cf6664faee71f38aa3cd99821e
#
_entry.id   02fa94cf6664faee71f38aa3cd99821e
#
_cell.length_a   1.000
_cell.length_b   1.000
_cell.length_c   1.000
_cell.angle_alpha   90.00
_cell.angle_beta   90.00
_cell.angle_gamma   90.00
#
_symmetry.space_group_name_H-M   'P 1'
#
loop_
_entity.id
_entity.type
_entity.pdbx_description
1 polymer ?
#
loop_
_entity_poly.entity_id
_entity_poly.type
_entity_poly.pdbx_seq_one_letter_code
_entity_poly.pdbx_strand_id
1 'polypeptide(L)'
;GLGGFASCGEMEFFEKANYRDLNDPLLTVFTDLTCSSLKEGVTDEEIDALESETFRRVAHALKDNTYDEWEKDFRIREYKAYSNIDYWATRLRTKKYSNLDNPTGIYVNKDEEIIVLVGNIPEGQKVSLQCIWEENVYTSGSSTDYYKQTQATGTTYSLEEGVNLLKMQSPGQLFVMYNVDGEQLLNNPAPIKIHIPLGHGVVNGFFDLEEHKTDAKYAELISKATHKYFCVRGERMMFYFHRLKMLDAAPTEILSAIHLWDDIVGWEQSLMGISQYRQDGKINNHMFAISPEGSYMWASDYRMGFVYTYLKNILLRENVMAAEDNAWGPAHEMGHVHQAAINWPSSTESSNNLFSNYVIRRLGKYKSRGRGLTSLANAIYRDKQVWWNMGTSTHQNEDTEIHMRMNWQLWIYYDLCKGNEQEAKFWPKVFDIMRTTYKNVPESDPGARQLAFVKAVCEAAQEDLTDFFETWGFFKTVDNVKVEQYGTWTYTVTDKMIADTKAWIKTQNYPKAAPIQYIEDRKISDFTSG
;
A
#
# COMPACT_ATOMS: atom_id res chain seq x y z
N GLY A 1 -9.76 -7.21 -37.54
CA GLY A 1 -10.55 -7.51 -36.56
C GLY A 1 -11.16 -6.40 -35.77
N LEU A 2 -12.35 -6.58 -35.47
CA LEU A 2 -13.10 -5.78 -34.51
C LEU A 2 -12.67 -6.14 -33.09
N GLY A 3 -11.35 -6.16 -32.87
CA GLY A 3 -10.75 -6.66 -31.65
C GLY A 3 -11.32 -6.05 -30.40
N GLY A 4 -11.93 -6.86 -29.58
CA GLY A 4 -12.38 -6.48 -28.28
C GLY A 4 -13.88 -6.21 -28.12
N PHE A 5 -14.68 -6.19 -29.17
CA PHE A 5 -16.12 -5.97 -29.07
C PHE A 5 -16.92 -7.22 -29.44
N ALA A 6 -17.94 -7.54 -28.62
CA ALA A 6 -18.91 -8.54 -28.98
C ALA A 6 -19.76 -8.04 -30.16
N SER A 7 -20.15 -8.94 -31.09
CA SER A 7 -21.03 -8.57 -32.19
C SER A 7 -22.43 -8.25 -31.69
N CYS A 8 -23.17 -7.42 -32.45
CA CYS A 8 -24.59 -7.12 -32.14
C CYS A 8 -25.43 -8.39 -32.07
N GLY A 9 -25.17 -9.38 -32.93
CA GLY A 9 -25.88 -10.66 -32.93
C GLY A 9 -25.61 -11.49 -31.69
N GLU A 10 -24.36 -11.45 -31.16
CA GLU A 10 -24.00 -12.13 -29.92
C GLU A 10 -24.70 -11.48 -28.72
N MET A 11 -24.73 -10.15 -28.66
CA MET A 11 -25.43 -9.42 -27.60
C MET A 11 -26.92 -9.74 -27.60
N GLU A 12 -27.55 -9.78 -28.77
CA GLU A 12 -28.94 -10.15 -28.89
C GLU A 12 -29.21 -11.59 -28.41
N PHE A 13 -28.27 -12.50 -28.66
CA PHE A 13 -28.32 -13.86 -28.12
C PHE A 13 -28.33 -13.86 -26.59
N PHE A 14 -27.41 -13.15 -25.94
CA PHE A 14 -27.31 -13.08 -24.49
C PHE A 14 -28.54 -12.42 -23.85
N GLU A 15 -29.13 -11.41 -24.48
CA GLU A 15 -30.33 -10.76 -23.98
C GLU A 15 -31.55 -11.71 -23.96
N LYS A 16 -31.64 -12.64 -24.89
CA LYS A 16 -32.76 -13.59 -25.02
C LYS A 16 -32.56 -14.84 -24.16
N ALA A 17 -31.32 -15.22 -23.86
CA ALA A 17 -31.00 -16.38 -23.06
C ALA A 17 -30.85 -16.02 -21.59
N ASN A 18 -31.32 -16.89 -20.68
CA ASN A 18 -30.99 -16.75 -19.29
C ASN A 18 -29.69 -17.53 -18.97
N TYR A 19 -29.09 -17.25 -17.84
CA TYR A 19 -27.80 -17.88 -17.45
C TYR A 19 -27.82 -19.40 -17.41
N ARG A 20 -28.95 -20.00 -17.03
CA ARG A 20 -29.10 -21.46 -16.97
C ARG A 20 -29.13 -22.06 -18.37
N ASP A 21 -29.77 -21.39 -19.31
CA ASP A 21 -29.84 -21.83 -20.70
C ASP A 21 -28.47 -21.78 -21.39
N LEU A 22 -27.60 -20.87 -20.97
CA LEU A 22 -26.22 -20.75 -21.48
C LEU A 22 -25.31 -21.82 -20.93
N ASN A 23 -25.46 -22.17 -19.65
CA ASN A 23 -24.53 -23.05 -18.94
C ASN A 23 -24.57 -24.50 -19.51
N ASP A 24 -25.74 -25.06 -19.77
CA ASP A 24 -25.86 -26.45 -20.23
C ASP A 24 -25.15 -26.69 -21.55
N PRO A 25 -25.35 -25.86 -22.61
CA PRO A 25 -24.61 -26.03 -23.86
C PRO A 25 -23.10 -25.90 -23.70
N LEU A 26 -22.64 -25.00 -22.86
CA LEU A 26 -21.20 -24.83 -22.63
C LEU A 26 -20.57 -26.06 -21.98
N LEU A 27 -21.27 -26.68 -21.06
CA LEU A 27 -20.81 -27.89 -20.35
C LEU A 27 -20.84 -29.14 -21.22
N THR A 28 -21.38 -29.10 -22.43
CA THR A 28 -21.22 -30.16 -23.43
C THR A 28 -19.85 -30.11 -24.10
N VAL A 29 -19.22 -28.94 -24.15
CA VAL A 29 -17.93 -28.70 -24.82
C VAL A 29 -16.80 -28.48 -23.83
N PHE A 30 -17.02 -27.69 -22.80
CA PHE A 30 -16.01 -27.32 -21.80
C PHE A 30 -16.15 -28.12 -20.50
N THR A 31 -15.05 -28.27 -19.78
CA THR A 31 -15.02 -29.00 -18.51
C THR A 31 -15.71 -28.23 -17.38
N ASP A 32 -15.73 -26.91 -17.44
CA ASP A 32 -16.42 -26.04 -16.49
C ASP A 32 -16.83 -24.71 -17.14
N LEU A 33 -17.48 -23.86 -16.36
CA LEU A 33 -18.04 -22.58 -16.85
C LEU A 33 -17.00 -21.48 -17.08
N THR A 34 -15.73 -21.71 -16.73
CA THR A 34 -14.65 -20.79 -17.12
C THR A 34 -14.25 -20.99 -18.59
N CYS A 35 -14.69 -22.06 -19.20
CA CYS A 35 -14.37 -22.40 -20.61
C CYS A 35 -12.86 -22.37 -20.88
N SER A 36 -12.07 -22.86 -19.92
CA SER A 36 -10.61 -22.84 -19.99
C SER A 36 -10.00 -24.15 -20.45
N SER A 37 -10.77 -25.22 -20.51
CA SER A 37 -10.37 -26.51 -21.05
C SER A 37 -11.55 -27.23 -21.67
N LEU A 38 -11.23 -28.06 -22.68
CA LEU A 38 -12.24 -28.84 -23.41
C LEU A 38 -12.45 -30.20 -22.78
N LYS A 39 -13.65 -30.71 -22.90
CA LYS A 39 -13.93 -32.12 -22.63
C LYS A 39 -13.14 -32.99 -23.60
N GLU A 40 -12.73 -34.16 -23.12
CA GLU A 40 -12.03 -35.13 -23.93
C GLU A 40 -12.89 -35.55 -25.13
N GLY A 41 -12.27 -35.58 -26.33
CA GLY A 41 -12.93 -36.06 -27.53
C GLY A 41 -13.89 -35.08 -28.20
N VAL A 42 -13.94 -33.82 -27.78
CA VAL A 42 -14.79 -32.81 -28.42
C VAL A 42 -14.39 -32.63 -29.88
N THR A 43 -15.39 -32.68 -30.77
CA THR A 43 -15.22 -32.53 -32.21
C THR A 43 -15.44 -31.09 -32.67
N ASP A 44 -14.90 -30.74 -33.84
CA ASP A 44 -15.15 -29.44 -34.47
C ASP A 44 -16.64 -29.20 -34.70
N GLU A 45 -17.39 -30.25 -35.03
CA GLU A 45 -18.83 -30.17 -35.26
C GLU A 45 -19.57 -29.79 -33.97
N GLU A 46 -19.17 -30.36 -32.84
CA GLU A 46 -19.76 -30.03 -31.55
C GLU A 46 -19.44 -28.59 -31.15
N ILE A 47 -18.24 -28.11 -31.44
CA ILE A 47 -17.84 -26.71 -31.21
C ILE A 47 -18.68 -25.78 -32.09
N ASP A 48 -18.79 -26.09 -33.38
CA ASP A 48 -19.51 -25.24 -34.35
C ASP A 48 -21.01 -25.19 -34.08
N ALA A 49 -21.54 -26.12 -33.31
CA ALA A 49 -22.92 -26.11 -32.85
C ALA A 49 -23.20 -25.11 -31.73
N LEU A 50 -22.17 -24.56 -31.10
CA LEU A 50 -22.33 -23.48 -30.12
C LEU A 50 -22.85 -22.22 -30.83
N GLU A 51 -23.84 -21.56 -30.24
CA GLU A 51 -24.46 -20.37 -30.86
C GLU A 51 -23.60 -19.12 -30.73
N SER A 52 -22.81 -19.03 -29.67
CA SER A 52 -21.95 -17.87 -29.43
C SER A 52 -20.63 -17.94 -30.19
N GLU A 53 -20.33 -16.89 -30.94
CA GLU A 53 -19.06 -16.72 -31.65
C GLU A 53 -17.88 -16.76 -30.70
N THR A 54 -17.99 -16.11 -29.56
CA THR A 54 -16.93 -16.08 -28.54
C THR A 54 -16.56 -17.49 -28.07
N PHE A 55 -17.55 -18.31 -27.76
CA PHE A 55 -17.28 -19.66 -27.26
C PHE A 55 -16.77 -20.60 -28.33
N ARG A 56 -17.24 -20.46 -29.58
CA ARG A 56 -16.64 -21.19 -30.71
C ARG A 56 -15.17 -20.84 -30.89
N ARG A 57 -14.85 -19.57 -30.87
CA ARG A 57 -13.47 -19.08 -31.01
C ARG A 57 -12.57 -19.63 -29.90
N VAL A 58 -13.00 -19.55 -28.66
CA VAL A 58 -12.25 -20.08 -27.52
C VAL A 58 -12.05 -21.58 -27.64
N ALA A 59 -13.10 -22.33 -27.96
CA ALA A 59 -13.04 -23.77 -28.06
C ALA A 59 -12.11 -24.22 -29.20
N HIS A 60 -12.18 -23.60 -30.37
CA HIS A 60 -11.26 -23.89 -31.47
C HIS A 60 -9.81 -23.56 -31.12
N ALA A 61 -9.58 -22.41 -30.46
CA ALA A 61 -8.24 -22.02 -30.03
C ALA A 61 -7.63 -23.01 -29.04
N LEU A 62 -8.43 -23.53 -28.12
CA LEU A 62 -8.01 -24.56 -27.17
C LEU A 62 -7.75 -25.90 -27.87
N LYS A 63 -8.64 -26.31 -28.77
CA LYS A 63 -8.51 -27.58 -29.50
C LYS A 63 -7.29 -27.59 -30.43
N ASP A 64 -7.11 -26.52 -31.17
CA ASP A 64 -6.02 -26.39 -32.18
C ASP A 64 -4.71 -25.91 -31.55
N ASN A 65 -4.71 -25.69 -30.25
CA ASN A 65 -3.54 -25.18 -29.52
C ASN A 65 -3.01 -23.84 -30.07
N THR A 66 -3.95 -22.98 -30.48
CA THR A 66 -3.70 -21.66 -31.07
C THR A 66 -4.11 -20.52 -30.14
N TYR A 67 -4.46 -20.83 -28.91
CA TYR A 67 -4.67 -19.80 -27.89
C TYR A 67 -3.27 -19.27 -27.51
N ASP A 68 -2.96 -18.05 -27.96
CA ASP A 68 -1.63 -17.46 -27.73
C ASP A 68 -1.27 -17.50 -26.24
N GLU A 69 -0.05 -17.94 -25.91
CA GLU A 69 0.39 -18.15 -24.51
C GLU A 69 0.34 -16.85 -23.69
N TRP A 70 0.80 -15.73 -24.26
CA TRP A 70 0.77 -14.44 -23.59
C TRP A 70 -0.68 -13.98 -23.34
N GLU A 71 -1.56 -14.11 -24.33
CA GLU A 71 -2.98 -13.85 -24.17
C GLU A 71 -3.57 -14.72 -23.06
N LYS A 72 -3.31 -16.02 -23.12
CA LYS A 72 -3.86 -17.01 -22.21
C LYS A 72 -3.41 -16.76 -20.77
N ASP A 73 -2.15 -16.38 -20.55
CA ASP A 73 -1.59 -16.12 -19.23
C ASP A 73 -2.34 -15.00 -18.49
N PHE A 74 -2.86 -14.02 -19.21
CA PHE A 74 -3.61 -12.91 -18.61
C PHE A 74 -5.11 -13.08 -18.70
N ARG A 75 -5.61 -13.79 -19.69
CA ARG A 75 -7.05 -14.00 -19.87
C ARG A 75 -7.62 -15.08 -18.95
N ILE A 76 -6.83 -16.07 -18.59
CA ILE A 76 -7.25 -17.18 -17.72
C ILE A 76 -6.35 -17.16 -16.50
N ARG A 77 -6.90 -16.72 -15.35
CA ARG A 77 -6.12 -16.61 -14.12
C ARG A 77 -6.93 -16.99 -12.91
N GLU A 78 -6.24 -17.50 -11.89
CA GLU A 78 -6.79 -17.69 -10.56
C GLU A 78 -6.46 -16.47 -9.70
N TYR A 79 -7.47 -15.96 -9.00
CA TYR A 79 -7.35 -14.79 -8.14
C TYR A 79 -7.58 -15.18 -6.70
N LYS A 80 -6.56 -14.99 -5.87
CA LYS A 80 -6.67 -15.25 -4.44
C LYS A 80 -7.37 -14.12 -3.71
N ALA A 81 -7.93 -14.44 -2.53
CA ALA A 81 -8.50 -13.44 -1.66
C ALA A 81 -7.42 -12.56 -1.04
N TYR A 82 -7.73 -11.26 -0.92
CA TYR A 82 -6.93 -10.31 -0.16
C TYR A 82 -7.72 -9.79 1.03
N SER A 83 -7.02 -9.38 2.06
CA SER A 83 -7.66 -8.84 3.25
C SER A 83 -8.41 -7.54 2.93
N ASN A 84 -9.53 -7.34 3.62
CA ASN A 84 -10.25 -6.07 3.58
C ASN A 84 -9.38 -4.99 4.23
N ILE A 85 -9.05 -3.95 3.46
CA ILE A 85 -8.17 -2.89 3.93
C ILE A 85 -8.76 -2.07 5.07
N ASP A 86 -10.08 -1.87 5.11
CA ASP A 86 -10.74 -1.14 6.19
C ASP A 86 -10.62 -1.88 7.52
N TYR A 87 -10.71 -3.20 7.49
CA TYR A 87 -10.56 -4.06 8.66
C TYR A 87 -9.22 -3.81 9.37
N TRP A 88 -8.12 -3.79 8.61
CA TRP A 88 -6.78 -3.62 9.18
C TRP A 88 -6.43 -2.17 9.48
N ALA A 89 -6.86 -1.22 8.64
CA ALA A 89 -6.61 0.19 8.89
C ALA A 89 -7.18 0.62 10.25
N THR A 90 -8.36 0.15 10.59
CA THR A 90 -9.00 0.43 11.88
C THR A 90 -8.24 -0.22 13.04
N ARG A 91 -7.88 -1.50 12.92
CA ARG A 91 -7.25 -2.26 14.01
C ARG A 91 -5.81 -1.88 14.25
N LEU A 92 -5.06 -1.65 13.17
CA LEU A 92 -3.63 -1.36 13.26
C LEU A 92 -3.33 0.14 13.30
N ARG A 93 -4.35 0.97 13.14
CA ARG A 93 -4.22 2.43 13.04
C ARG A 93 -3.19 2.82 11.99
N THR A 94 -3.51 2.46 10.77
CA THR A 94 -2.80 2.87 9.57
C THR A 94 -3.73 3.65 8.67
N LYS A 95 -3.18 4.33 7.67
CA LYS A 95 -3.95 4.67 6.49
C LYS A 95 -4.22 3.38 5.71
N LYS A 96 -5.18 3.44 4.79
CA LYS A 96 -5.58 2.27 4.03
C LYS A 96 -4.53 1.90 2.99
N TYR A 97 -4.14 0.63 2.96
CA TYR A 97 -3.38 0.06 1.85
C TYR A 97 -4.27 -0.01 0.61
N SER A 98 -3.73 -0.49 -0.49
CA SER A 98 -4.51 -0.64 -1.71
C SER A 98 -5.52 -1.78 -1.61
N ASN A 99 -6.67 -1.61 -2.27
CA ASN A 99 -7.58 -2.70 -2.58
C ASN A 99 -7.38 -3.22 -4.02
N LEU A 100 -6.36 -2.75 -4.73
CA LEU A 100 -6.05 -3.11 -6.11
C LEU A 100 -4.98 -4.21 -6.20
N ASP A 101 -5.09 -5.21 -5.33
CA ASP A 101 -4.09 -6.28 -5.21
C ASP A 101 -4.11 -7.30 -6.36
N ASN A 102 -5.21 -7.37 -7.13
CA ASN A 102 -5.43 -8.36 -8.18
C ASN A 102 -5.57 -7.71 -9.57
N PRO A 103 -4.47 -7.26 -10.20
CA PRO A 103 -4.54 -6.78 -11.57
C PRO A 103 -4.88 -7.92 -12.54
N THR A 104 -5.62 -7.62 -13.59
CA THR A 104 -5.88 -8.57 -14.67
C THR A 104 -4.88 -8.44 -15.82
N GLY A 105 -4.29 -7.26 -15.99
CA GLY A 105 -3.50 -6.95 -17.17
C GLY A 105 -4.35 -6.77 -18.43
N ILE A 106 -5.66 -6.53 -18.28
CA ILE A 106 -6.58 -6.35 -19.40
C ILE A 106 -7.16 -4.95 -19.37
N TYR A 107 -7.07 -4.27 -20.51
CA TYR A 107 -7.62 -2.96 -20.75
C TYR A 107 -8.95 -3.07 -21.50
N VAL A 108 -9.90 -2.23 -21.15
CA VAL A 108 -11.21 -2.14 -21.83
C VAL A 108 -11.47 -0.72 -22.30
N ASN A 109 -12.22 -0.60 -23.39
CA ASN A 109 -12.68 0.70 -23.89
C ASN A 109 -14.07 1.01 -23.34
N LYS A 110 -14.40 2.30 -23.30
CA LYS A 110 -15.74 2.73 -22.97
C LYS A 110 -16.74 2.16 -23.98
N ASP A 111 -17.91 1.77 -23.50
CA ASP A 111 -19.01 1.15 -24.26
C ASP A 111 -18.70 -0.24 -24.82
N GLU A 112 -17.52 -0.79 -24.57
CA GLU A 112 -17.19 -2.15 -24.93
C GLU A 112 -18.06 -3.13 -24.15
N GLU A 113 -18.56 -4.14 -24.82
CA GLU A 113 -19.31 -5.24 -24.23
C GLU A 113 -18.40 -6.45 -24.11
N ILE A 114 -18.17 -6.90 -22.87
CA ILE A 114 -17.25 -8.01 -22.62
C ILE A 114 -17.98 -9.17 -21.95
N ILE A 115 -17.48 -10.36 -22.23
CA ILE A 115 -17.86 -11.58 -21.52
C ILE A 115 -16.80 -11.85 -20.47
N VAL A 116 -17.24 -12.17 -19.25
CA VAL A 116 -16.38 -12.58 -18.14
C VAL A 116 -16.90 -13.90 -17.60
N LEU A 117 -16.06 -14.92 -17.65
CA LEU A 117 -16.41 -16.27 -17.23
C LEU A 117 -15.82 -16.52 -15.85
N VAL A 118 -16.66 -16.82 -14.89
CA VAL A 118 -16.27 -16.93 -13.48
C VAL A 118 -16.51 -18.36 -13.00
N GLY A 119 -15.47 -18.92 -12.38
CA GLY A 119 -15.55 -20.25 -11.78
C GLY A 119 -16.27 -20.23 -10.44
N ASN A 120 -16.00 -21.23 -9.63
CA ASN A 120 -16.66 -21.37 -8.35
C ASN A 120 -16.30 -20.22 -7.41
N ILE A 121 -17.32 -19.55 -6.90
CA ILE A 121 -17.19 -18.53 -5.86
C ILE A 121 -17.45 -19.21 -4.51
N PRO A 122 -16.48 -19.19 -3.57
CA PRO A 122 -16.70 -19.79 -2.26
C PRO A 122 -17.94 -19.23 -1.58
N GLU A 123 -18.65 -20.08 -0.85
CA GLU A 123 -19.90 -19.70 -0.17
C GLU A 123 -19.70 -18.47 0.71
N GLY A 124 -20.62 -17.52 0.59
CA GLY A 124 -20.57 -16.29 1.37
C GLY A 124 -19.60 -15.24 0.84
N GLN A 125 -18.82 -15.53 -0.19
CA GLN A 125 -17.87 -14.59 -0.78
C GLN A 125 -18.48 -13.83 -1.95
N LYS A 126 -17.94 -12.64 -2.20
CA LYS A 126 -18.31 -11.77 -3.32
C LYS A 126 -17.07 -11.46 -4.13
N VAL A 127 -17.24 -11.36 -5.43
CA VAL A 127 -16.20 -10.95 -6.35
C VAL A 127 -16.75 -9.91 -7.32
N SER A 128 -15.93 -8.96 -7.68
CA SER A 128 -16.29 -7.93 -8.66
C SER A 128 -15.07 -7.55 -9.50
N LEU A 129 -15.33 -6.87 -10.61
CA LEU A 129 -14.28 -6.17 -11.36
C LEU A 129 -14.38 -4.69 -11.08
N GLN A 130 -13.24 -4.04 -11.04
CA GLN A 130 -13.14 -2.59 -11.00
C GLN A 130 -12.33 -2.10 -12.18
N CYS A 131 -12.87 -1.12 -12.90
CA CYS A 131 -12.19 -0.47 -14.02
C CYS A 131 -11.55 0.82 -13.51
N ILE A 132 -10.24 0.93 -13.62
CA ILE A 132 -9.48 2.12 -13.21
C ILE A 132 -9.24 3.01 -14.43
N TRP A 133 -9.76 4.22 -14.39
CA TRP A 133 -9.70 5.16 -15.51
C TRP A 133 -8.28 5.69 -15.71
N GLU A 134 -7.64 5.31 -16.79
CA GLU A 134 -6.29 5.78 -17.11
C GLU A 134 -6.23 7.28 -17.42
N GLU A 135 -7.26 7.82 -18.06
CA GLU A 135 -7.32 9.23 -18.47
C GLU A 135 -7.22 10.19 -17.28
N ASN A 136 -7.73 9.78 -16.13
CA ASN A 136 -7.76 10.62 -14.94
C ASN A 136 -6.58 10.40 -14.03
N VAL A 137 -5.77 9.38 -14.27
CA VAL A 137 -4.72 8.98 -13.34
C VAL A 137 -3.59 10.00 -13.29
N TYR A 138 -3.43 10.84 -14.31
CA TYR A 138 -2.25 11.68 -14.42
C TYR A 138 -2.51 13.05 -15.04
N THR A 139 -3.72 13.55 -14.95
CA THR A 139 -3.96 14.92 -15.37
C THR A 139 -3.08 15.86 -14.56
N SER A 140 -2.23 16.58 -15.26
CA SER A 140 -1.52 17.71 -14.68
C SER A 140 -2.59 18.74 -14.34
N GLY A 141 -2.75 19.09 -13.09
CA GLY A 141 -3.79 20.01 -12.70
C GLY A 141 -4.01 20.00 -11.20
N SER A 142 -5.24 19.99 -10.77
CA SER A 142 -5.52 20.02 -9.35
C SER A 142 -5.14 18.69 -8.70
N SER A 143 -4.59 18.75 -7.49
CA SER A 143 -4.28 17.58 -6.69
C SER A 143 -5.51 16.68 -6.44
N THR A 144 -6.71 17.26 -6.58
CA THR A 144 -7.97 16.54 -6.46
C THR A 144 -8.13 15.47 -7.53
N ASP A 145 -7.65 15.70 -8.74
CA ASP A 145 -7.74 14.74 -9.83
C ASP A 145 -6.81 13.54 -9.57
N TYR A 146 -5.67 13.75 -8.96
CA TYR A 146 -4.79 12.65 -8.56
C TYR A 146 -5.43 11.72 -7.56
N TYR A 147 -6.22 12.23 -6.64
CA TYR A 147 -6.85 11.44 -5.59
C TYR A 147 -8.01 10.57 -6.09
N LYS A 148 -8.60 10.93 -7.20
CA LYS A 148 -9.70 10.14 -7.79
C LYS A 148 -9.23 8.87 -8.46
N GLN A 149 -7.97 8.76 -8.77
CA GLN A 149 -7.47 7.86 -9.79
C GLN A 149 -7.25 6.42 -9.38
N THR A 150 -6.93 6.19 -8.14
CA THR A 150 -6.65 4.86 -7.63
C THR A 150 -7.44 4.56 -6.36
N GLN A 151 -8.43 5.37 -6.09
CA GLN A 151 -9.29 5.21 -4.92
C GLN A 151 -10.51 4.35 -5.20
N ALA A 152 -10.42 3.38 -6.03
CA ALA A 152 -11.63 2.64 -6.32
C ALA A 152 -12.77 3.53 -6.88
N THR A 153 -12.40 4.63 -7.53
CA THR A 153 -13.39 5.53 -8.16
C THR A 153 -13.77 5.12 -9.58
N GLY A 154 -13.16 4.07 -10.07
CA GLY A 154 -13.60 3.43 -11.30
C GLY A 154 -14.94 2.76 -11.12
N THR A 155 -15.52 2.34 -12.24
CA THR A 155 -16.78 1.62 -12.21
C THR A 155 -16.60 0.21 -11.69
N THR A 156 -17.48 -0.23 -10.82
CA THR A 156 -17.48 -1.58 -10.25
C THR A 156 -18.55 -2.43 -10.91
N TYR A 157 -18.19 -3.66 -11.26
CA TYR A 157 -19.07 -4.64 -11.89
C TYR A 157 -19.13 -5.88 -11.03
N SER A 158 -20.28 -6.18 -10.43
CA SER A 158 -20.50 -7.41 -9.67
C SER A 158 -20.43 -8.62 -10.60
N LEU A 159 -19.80 -9.70 -10.13
CA LEU A 159 -19.68 -10.94 -10.90
C LEU A 159 -20.45 -12.07 -10.22
N GLU A 160 -20.99 -12.95 -11.05
CA GLU A 160 -21.63 -14.19 -10.63
C GLU A 160 -20.90 -15.38 -11.25
N GLU A 161 -21.08 -16.57 -10.69
CA GLU A 161 -20.56 -17.79 -11.30
C GLU A 161 -21.09 -17.97 -12.72
N GLY A 162 -20.25 -18.44 -13.61
CA GLY A 162 -20.61 -18.66 -15.03
C GLY A 162 -20.43 -17.43 -15.89
N VAL A 163 -21.34 -17.23 -16.81
CA VAL A 163 -21.25 -16.19 -17.84
C VAL A 163 -21.75 -14.86 -17.30
N ASN A 164 -20.88 -13.85 -17.35
CA ASN A 164 -21.25 -12.46 -17.10
C ASN A 164 -21.09 -11.65 -18.38
N LEU A 165 -22.10 -10.87 -18.70
CA LEU A 165 -22.08 -9.96 -19.82
C LEU A 165 -22.08 -8.53 -19.28
N LEU A 166 -21.02 -7.79 -19.56
CA LEU A 166 -20.81 -6.47 -18.98
C LEU A 166 -20.61 -5.44 -20.08
N LYS A 167 -21.28 -4.30 -19.94
CA LYS A 167 -21.01 -3.12 -20.76
C LYS A 167 -20.15 -2.16 -19.98
N MET A 168 -18.98 -1.83 -20.53
CA MET A 168 -18.03 -0.94 -19.88
C MET A 168 -18.51 0.50 -19.91
N GLN A 169 -18.57 1.12 -18.74
CA GLN A 169 -19.00 2.53 -18.60
C GLN A 169 -17.84 3.51 -18.74
N SER A 170 -16.61 3.02 -18.58
CA SER A 170 -15.40 3.85 -18.67
C SER A 170 -14.25 3.01 -19.24
N PRO A 171 -13.26 3.68 -19.91
CA PRO A 171 -12.05 2.98 -20.33
C PRO A 171 -11.10 2.81 -19.16
N GLY A 172 -10.30 1.75 -19.19
CA GLY A 172 -9.26 1.55 -18.20
C GLY A 172 -8.83 0.11 -18.05
N GLN A 173 -7.93 -0.13 -17.10
CA GLN A 173 -7.49 -1.47 -16.74
C GLN A 173 -8.40 -2.07 -15.68
N LEU A 174 -8.62 -3.36 -15.78
CA LEU A 174 -9.49 -4.10 -14.87
C LEU A 174 -8.68 -4.71 -13.72
N PHE A 175 -9.25 -4.61 -12.53
CA PHE A 175 -8.75 -5.27 -11.31
C PHE A 175 -9.86 -6.15 -10.74
N VAL A 176 -9.50 -7.34 -10.27
CA VAL A 176 -10.43 -8.21 -9.56
C VAL A 176 -10.49 -7.80 -8.10
N MET A 177 -11.70 -7.62 -7.59
CA MET A 177 -11.96 -7.29 -6.20
C MET A 177 -12.49 -8.53 -5.49
N TYR A 178 -11.61 -9.19 -4.73
CA TYR A 178 -11.93 -10.36 -3.93
C TYR A 178 -11.30 -10.15 -2.55
N ASN A 179 -12.08 -9.58 -1.63
CA ASN A 179 -11.60 -9.16 -0.32
C ASN A 179 -12.41 -9.83 0.79
N VAL A 180 -11.70 -10.25 1.83
CA VAL A 180 -12.28 -10.87 3.03
C VAL A 180 -11.71 -10.21 4.26
N ASP A 181 -12.40 -10.28 5.40
CA ASP A 181 -11.84 -9.81 6.66
C ASP A 181 -10.62 -10.62 7.07
N GLY A 182 -9.71 -10.00 7.82
CA GLY A 182 -8.41 -10.61 8.12
C GLY A 182 -8.47 -11.96 8.79
N GLU A 183 -9.40 -12.19 9.70
CA GLU A 183 -9.58 -13.50 10.33
C GLU A 183 -10.14 -14.55 9.35
N GLN A 184 -10.98 -14.12 8.40
CA GLN A 184 -11.49 -15.02 7.36
C GLN A 184 -10.39 -15.43 6.38
N LEU A 185 -9.39 -14.59 6.19
CA LEU A 185 -8.25 -14.90 5.34
C LEU A 185 -7.48 -16.13 5.87
N LEU A 186 -7.47 -16.32 7.20
CA LEU A 186 -6.85 -17.49 7.84
C LEU A 186 -7.54 -18.82 7.49
N ASN A 187 -8.81 -18.77 7.10
CA ASN A 187 -9.54 -19.94 6.62
C ASN A 187 -9.16 -20.33 5.20
N ASN A 188 -8.22 -19.60 4.61
CA ASN A 188 -7.65 -19.87 3.30
C ASN A 188 -8.72 -20.02 2.23
N PRO A 189 -9.54 -18.97 1.97
CA PRO A 189 -10.60 -19.04 0.97
C PRO A 189 -10.04 -19.47 -0.38
N ALA A 190 -10.77 -20.33 -1.08
CA ALA A 190 -10.31 -20.83 -2.36
C ALA A 190 -10.16 -19.67 -3.37
N PRO A 191 -9.13 -19.71 -4.22
CA PRO A 191 -9.01 -18.74 -5.30
C PRO A 191 -10.18 -18.87 -6.28
N ILE A 192 -10.49 -17.77 -6.97
CA ILE A 192 -11.56 -17.72 -7.97
C ILE A 192 -10.91 -17.64 -9.34
N LYS A 193 -11.24 -18.60 -10.21
CA LYS A 193 -10.78 -18.61 -11.60
C LYS A 193 -11.67 -17.71 -12.44
N ILE A 194 -11.04 -16.83 -13.21
CA ILE A 194 -11.75 -15.92 -14.11
C ILE A 194 -11.10 -16.02 -15.50
N HIS A 195 -11.96 -16.10 -16.51
CA HIS A 195 -11.56 -16.10 -17.91
C HIS A 195 -12.23 -14.94 -18.63
N ILE A 196 -11.44 -14.00 -19.14
CA ILE A 196 -11.91 -12.93 -20.03
C ILE A 196 -11.48 -13.33 -21.44
N PRO A 197 -12.42 -13.88 -22.26
CA PRO A 197 -12.03 -14.62 -23.45
C PRO A 197 -11.42 -13.75 -24.56
N LEU A 198 -10.76 -14.41 -25.50
CA LEU A 198 -10.24 -13.80 -26.72
C LEU A 198 -11.28 -12.90 -27.37
N GLY A 199 -10.84 -11.70 -27.79
CA GLY A 199 -11.72 -10.71 -28.41
C GLY A 199 -12.40 -9.76 -27.43
N HIS A 200 -12.31 -9.99 -26.14
CA HIS A 200 -12.90 -9.15 -25.09
C HIS A 200 -11.81 -8.46 -24.29
N GLY A 201 -11.79 -7.13 -24.32
CA GLY A 201 -10.67 -6.37 -23.79
C GLY A 201 -9.36 -6.64 -24.52
N VAL A 202 -8.35 -5.86 -24.21
CA VAL A 202 -7.01 -5.97 -24.80
C VAL A 202 -6.02 -6.32 -23.70
N VAL A 203 -5.20 -7.33 -23.95
CA VAL A 203 -4.14 -7.71 -23.02
C VAL A 203 -3.02 -6.67 -23.06
N ASN A 204 -2.78 -6.01 -21.96
CA ASN A 204 -1.63 -5.17 -21.71
C ASN A 204 -0.53 -5.93 -20.95
N GLY A 205 -0.96 -6.93 -20.19
CA GLY A 205 -0.09 -7.71 -19.33
C GLY A 205 0.35 -6.93 -18.10
N PHE A 206 1.06 -7.61 -17.22
CA PHE A 206 1.74 -7.04 -16.07
C PHE A 206 2.83 -8.00 -15.60
N PHE A 207 3.74 -7.50 -14.78
CA PHE A 207 4.75 -8.34 -14.15
C PHE A 207 4.29 -8.73 -12.75
N ASP A 208 4.30 -10.02 -12.46
CA ASP A 208 3.94 -10.59 -11.16
C ASP A 208 5.12 -11.38 -10.61
N LEU A 209 5.73 -10.87 -9.54
CA LEU A 209 6.89 -11.52 -8.93
C LEU A 209 6.61 -12.96 -8.48
N GLU A 210 5.36 -13.27 -8.15
CA GLU A 210 4.96 -14.61 -7.75
C GLU A 210 5.12 -15.63 -8.90
N GLU A 211 4.85 -15.21 -10.13
CA GLU A 211 4.91 -16.05 -11.32
C GLU A 211 6.15 -15.80 -12.19
N HIS A 212 6.57 -14.55 -12.29
CA HIS A 212 7.64 -14.10 -13.17
C HIS A 212 8.91 -13.90 -12.37
N LYS A 213 9.95 -14.69 -12.65
CA LYS A 213 11.13 -14.78 -11.79
C LYS A 213 12.39 -14.14 -12.37
N THR A 214 12.33 -13.57 -13.59
CA THR A 214 13.51 -13.06 -14.26
C THR A 214 13.31 -11.65 -14.82
N ASP A 215 14.40 -10.90 -14.91
CA ASP A 215 14.44 -9.62 -15.60
C ASP A 215 14.12 -9.76 -17.09
N ALA A 216 14.54 -10.86 -17.72
CA ALA A 216 14.20 -11.15 -19.10
C ALA A 216 12.68 -11.26 -19.31
N LYS A 217 11.98 -11.87 -18.38
CA LYS A 217 10.51 -11.95 -18.43
C LYS A 217 9.86 -10.58 -18.27
N TYR A 218 10.38 -9.75 -17.38
CA TYR A 218 9.93 -8.37 -17.26
C TYR A 218 10.12 -7.59 -18.57
N ALA A 219 11.31 -7.67 -19.17
CA ALA A 219 11.60 -6.98 -20.42
C ALA A 219 10.65 -7.44 -21.55
N GLU A 220 10.39 -8.73 -21.63
CA GLU A 220 9.41 -9.28 -22.56
C GLU A 220 8.01 -8.71 -22.34
N LEU A 221 7.53 -8.76 -21.09
CA LEU A 221 6.16 -8.33 -20.74
C LEU A 221 5.94 -6.83 -20.98
N ILE A 222 6.86 -5.98 -20.54
CA ILE A 222 6.71 -4.54 -20.74
C ILE A 222 6.84 -4.14 -22.22
N SER A 223 7.64 -4.87 -22.99
CA SER A 223 7.78 -4.61 -24.44
C SER A 223 6.50 -4.92 -25.21
N LYS A 224 5.69 -5.85 -24.74
CA LYS A 224 4.39 -6.22 -25.34
C LYS A 224 3.24 -5.32 -24.89
N ALA A 225 3.41 -4.59 -23.78
CA ALA A 225 2.40 -3.69 -23.28
C ALA A 225 2.22 -2.50 -24.22
N THR A 226 0.97 -2.06 -24.38
CA THR A 226 0.61 -0.99 -25.33
C THR A 226 -0.11 0.17 -24.69
N HIS A 227 -0.57 0.03 -23.46
CA HIS A 227 -1.36 1.04 -22.77
C HIS A 227 -0.50 1.89 -21.82
N LYS A 228 -1.08 2.96 -21.34
CA LYS A 228 -0.37 4.05 -20.66
C LYS A 228 0.34 3.59 -19.39
N TYR A 229 -0.24 2.64 -18.65
CA TYR A 229 0.32 2.20 -17.37
C TYR A 229 0.64 0.72 -17.36
N PHE A 230 1.72 0.40 -16.66
CA PHE A 230 2.18 -0.97 -16.50
C PHE A 230 2.31 -1.29 -15.01
N CYS A 231 1.73 -2.42 -14.61
CA CYS A 231 1.72 -2.86 -13.23
C CYS A 231 2.88 -3.82 -12.96
N VAL A 232 3.55 -3.65 -11.83
CA VAL A 232 4.52 -4.61 -11.27
C VAL A 232 4.06 -4.97 -9.88
N ARG A 233 3.67 -6.22 -9.69
CA ARG A 233 3.23 -6.72 -8.39
C ARG A 233 4.36 -7.46 -7.68
N GLY A 234 4.85 -6.88 -6.57
CA GLY A 234 5.78 -7.53 -5.65
C GLY A 234 5.04 -8.34 -4.60
N GLU A 235 5.75 -8.69 -3.54
CA GLU A 235 5.17 -9.36 -2.38
C GLU A 235 4.40 -8.39 -1.47
N ARG A 236 4.94 -7.19 -1.28
CA ARG A 236 4.39 -6.14 -0.41
C ARG A 236 4.17 -4.83 -1.12
N MET A 237 4.88 -4.59 -2.18
CA MET A 237 4.86 -3.37 -2.99
C MET A 237 4.23 -3.64 -4.35
N MET A 238 3.50 -2.67 -4.87
CA MET A 238 2.96 -2.72 -6.22
C MET A 238 3.21 -1.39 -6.91
N PHE A 239 3.84 -1.44 -8.10
CA PHE A 239 4.02 -0.29 -8.96
C PHE A 239 2.92 -0.27 -10.03
N TYR A 240 2.32 0.89 -10.22
CA TYR A 240 1.41 1.15 -11.31
C TYR A 240 1.86 2.44 -11.99
N PHE A 241 2.87 2.31 -12.84
CA PHE A 241 3.63 3.43 -13.35
C PHE A 241 3.44 3.64 -14.84
N HIS A 242 3.71 4.86 -15.27
CA HIS A 242 3.70 5.24 -16.67
C HIS A 242 4.68 4.37 -17.46
N ARG A 243 4.16 3.58 -18.40
CA ARG A 243 4.93 2.57 -19.14
C ARG A 243 6.15 3.14 -19.86
N LEU A 244 5.98 4.28 -20.54
CA LEU A 244 7.09 4.89 -21.27
C LEU A 244 8.18 5.39 -20.33
N LYS A 245 7.82 5.88 -19.15
CA LYS A 245 8.79 6.29 -18.14
C LYS A 245 9.50 5.11 -17.50
N MET A 246 8.81 3.98 -17.35
CA MET A 246 9.47 2.74 -16.93
C MET A 246 10.47 2.27 -17.97
N LEU A 247 10.13 2.31 -19.25
CA LEU A 247 11.03 1.95 -20.32
C LEU A 247 12.26 2.85 -20.40
N ASP A 248 12.10 4.15 -20.12
CA ASP A 248 13.24 5.07 -20.05
C ASP A 248 14.16 4.76 -18.87
N ALA A 249 13.59 4.47 -17.71
CA ALA A 249 14.34 4.29 -16.48
C ALA A 249 14.87 2.86 -16.28
N ALA A 250 14.08 1.86 -16.65
CA ALA A 250 14.39 0.44 -16.40
C ALA A 250 13.80 -0.44 -17.51
N PRO A 251 14.38 -0.41 -18.73
CA PRO A 251 13.81 -1.15 -19.85
C PRO A 251 13.94 -2.68 -19.72
N THR A 252 14.92 -3.16 -18.96
CA THR A 252 15.28 -4.59 -18.93
C THR A 252 15.39 -5.19 -17.53
N GLU A 253 15.33 -4.38 -16.48
CA GLU A 253 15.55 -4.83 -15.11
C GLU A 253 14.44 -4.33 -14.17
N ILE A 254 13.89 -5.21 -13.35
CA ILE A 254 12.90 -4.86 -12.34
C ILE A 254 13.13 -5.58 -11.01
N LEU A 255 13.77 -6.75 -11.03
CA LEU A 255 13.90 -7.59 -9.84
C LEU A 255 14.58 -6.87 -8.68
N SER A 256 15.71 -6.19 -8.96
CA SER A 256 16.43 -5.49 -7.91
C SER A 256 15.58 -4.41 -7.24
N ALA A 257 14.77 -3.70 -8.01
CA ALA A 257 13.89 -2.65 -7.50
C ALA A 257 12.72 -3.22 -6.72
N ILE A 258 11.98 -4.17 -7.30
CA ILE A 258 10.79 -4.67 -6.61
C ILE A 258 11.16 -5.42 -5.32
N HIS A 259 12.25 -6.16 -5.30
CA HIS A 259 12.75 -6.79 -4.08
C HIS A 259 13.15 -5.75 -3.03
N LEU A 260 13.84 -4.69 -3.43
CA LEU A 260 14.23 -3.63 -2.52
C LEU A 260 13.02 -2.93 -1.89
N TRP A 261 12.03 -2.59 -2.70
CA TRP A 261 10.82 -1.91 -2.19
C TRP A 261 9.94 -2.85 -1.37
N ASP A 262 9.89 -4.14 -1.69
CA ASP A 262 9.28 -5.15 -0.82
C ASP A 262 9.96 -5.18 0.56
N ASP A 263 11.29 -5.12 0.59
CA ASP A 263 12.05 -5.06 1.84
C ASP A 263 11.78 -3.76 2.60
N ILE A 264 11.73 -2.63 1.91
CA ILE A 264 11.46 -1.32 2.53
C ILE A 264 10.07 -1.32 3.18
N VAL A 265 9.05 -1.81 2.50
CA VAL A 265 7.71 -1.97 3.12
C VAL A 265 7.81 -2.85 4.36
N GLY A 266 8.49 -3.98 4.26
CA GLY A 266 8.69 -4.91 5.36
C GLY A 266 9.42 -4.27 6.55
N TRP A 267 10.43 -3.45 6.30
CA TRP A 267 11.16 -2.74 7.37
C TRP A 267 10.26 -1.75 8.10
N GLU A 268 9.47 -0.98 7.37
CA GLU A 268 8.51 -0.07 8.00
C GLU A 268 7.48 -0.83 8.82
N GLN A 269 6.97 -1.92 8.29
CA GLN A 269 6.01 -2.78 9.00
C GLN A 269 6.61 -3.40 10.27
N SER A 270 7.90 -3.73 10.26
CA SER A 270 8.58 -4.29 11.43
C SER A 270 8.60 -3.32 12.61
N LEU A 271 8.77 -2.02 12.35
CA LEU A 271 8.71 -1.00 13.40
C LEU A 271 7.34 -0.95 14.08
N MET A 272 6.29 -1.22 13.36
CA MET A 272 4.91 -1.17 13.86
C MET A 272 4.46 -2.47 14.52
N GLY A 273 5.27 -3.52 14.47
CA GLY A 273 4.91 -4.84 14.97
C GLY A 273 3.86 -5.55 14.13
N ILE A 274 3.72 -5.22 12.85
CA ILE A 274 2.74 -5.87 11.96
C ILE A 274 3.35 -6.94 11.06
N SER A 275 4.66 -7.15 11.11
CA SER A 275 5.31 -8.24 10.36
C SER A 275 4.75 -9.60 10.71
N GLN A 276 4.43 -9.84 11.98
CA GLN A 276 3.86 -11.12 12.43
C GLN A 276 2.48 -11.38 11.82
N TYR A 277 1.64 -10.34 11.71
CA TYR A 277 0.33 -10.45 11.06
C TYR A 277 0.46 -10.90 9.61
N ARG A 278 1.52 -10.44 8.94
CA ARG A 278 1.80 -10.81 7.57
C ARG A 278 2.33 -12.24 7.47
N GLN A 279 3.24 -12.63 8.36
CA GLN A 279 3.75 -14.00 8.45
C GLN A 279 2.64 -15.00 8.77
N ASP A 280 1.69 -14.61 9.61
CA ASP A 280 0.53 -15.44 9.97
C ASP A 280 -0.52 -15.49 8.84
N GLY A 281 -0.33 -14.75 7.77
CA GLY A 281 -1.28 -14.74 6.65
C GLY A 281 -2.52 -13.90 6.88
N LYS A 282 -2.55 -13.04 7.90
CA LYS A 282 -3.70 -12.18 8.21
C LYS A 282 -3.77 -10.94 7.33
N ILE A 283 -2.63 -10.45 6.86
CA ILE A 283 -2.49 -9.30 5.97
C ILE A 283 -1.69 -9.72 4.76
N ASN A 284 -2.20 -9.44 3.58
CA ASN A 284 -1.48 -9.71 2.33
C ASN A 284 -1.60 -8.57 1.31
N ASN A 285 -2.22 -7.45 1.69
CA ASN A 285 -2.38 -6.29 0.81
C ASN A 285 -1.05 -5.65 0.44
N HIS A 286 -1.05 -4.95 -0.68
CA HIS A 286 0.12 -4.26 -1.21
C HIS A 286 0.08 -2.77 -0.86
N MET A 287 1.26 -2.21 -0.66
CA MET A 287 1.48 -0.77 -0.76
C MET A 287 1.49 -0.43 -2.26
N PHE A 288 0.67 0.51 -2.67
CA PHE A 288 0.45 0.83 -4.08
C PHE A 288 1.05 2.19 -4.41
N ALA A 289 1.85 2.25 -5.47
CA ALA A 289 2.48 3.48 -5.93
C ALA A 289 2.10 3.80 -7.36
N ILE A 290 1.77 5.07 -7.61
CA ILE A 290 1.49 5.62 -8.94
C ILE A 290 2.53 6.67 -9.31
N SER A 291 2.56 7.07 -10.58
CA SER A 291 3.52 8.04 -11.13
C SER A 291 2.81 9.24 -11.76
N PRO A 292 2.26 10.15 -10.94
CA PRO A 292 1.58 11.32 -11.46
C PRO A 292 2.54 12.26 -12.22
N GLU A 293 1.97 13.13 -13.06
CA GLU A 293 2.75 14.08 -13.85
C GLU A 293 3.18 15.32 -13.05
N GLY A 294 2.71 15.46 -11.82
CA GLY A 294 3.05 16.59 -10.95
C GLY A 294 3.03 16.21 -9.48
N SER A 295 3.12 17.22 -8.61
CA SER A 295 3.02 17.10 -7.15
C SER A 295 4.11 16.26 -6.50
N TYR A 296 5.28 16.27 -7.04
CA TYR A 296 6.53 15.63 -6.59
C TYR A 296 6.35 14.28 -5.88
N MET A 297 5.95 14.27 -4.61
CA MET A 297 5.66 13.05 -3.82
C MET A 297 4.55 13.33 -2.82
N TRP A 298 3.70 12.33 -2.60
CA TRP A 298 2.62 12.39 -1.63
C TRP A 298 2.12 11.00 -1.25
N ALA A 299 1.37 10.93 -0.16
CA ALA A 299 0.69 9.72 0.29
C ALA A 299 -0.71 10.04 0.78
N SER A 300 -1.62 9.12 0.58
CA SER A 300 -2.98 9.18 1.13
C SER A 300 -3.51 7.76 1.32
N ASP A 301 -4.79 7.64 1.67
CA ASP A 301 -5.41 6.33 1.65
C ASP A 301 -5.30 5.71 0.25
N TYR A 302 -5.00 4.42 0.21
CA TYR A 302 -4.94 3.55 -0.97
C TYR A 302 -3.66 3.61 -1.79
N ARG A 303 -2.87 4.69 -1.77
CA ARG A 303 -1.69 4.81 -2.64
C ARG A 303 -0.70 5.89 -2.22
N MET A 304 0.48 5.80 -2.83
CA MET A 304 1.48 6.86 -2.83
C MET A 304 1.67 7.36 -4.27
N GLY A 305 1.99 8.63 -4.42
CA GLY A 305 2.34 9.22 -5.71
C GLY A 305 3.80 9.65 -5.74
N PHE A 306 4.52 9.25 -6.78
CA PHE A 306 5.88 9.70 -7.07
C PHE A 306 5.87 10.29 -8.47
N VAL A 307 6.20 11.56 -8.60
CA VAL A 307 6.17 12.22 -9.92
C VAL A 307 6.92 11.40 -10.96
N TYR A 308 6.37 11.28 -12.15
CA TYR A 308 6.87 10.36 -13.17
C TYR A 308 8.35 10.58 -13.56
N THR A 309 8.85 11.81 -13.40
CA THR A 309 10.27 12.12 -13.62
C THR A 309 11.19 11.57 -12.54
N TYR A 310 10.65 11.17 -11.40
CA TYR A 310 11.41 10.57 -10.29
C TYR A 310 11.61 9.06 -10.42
N LEU A 311 10.91 8.40 -11.32
CA LEU A 311 10.93 6.93 -11.45
C LEU A 311 12.33 6.37 -11.68
N LYS A 312 13.22 7.10 -12.31
CA LYS A 312 14.63 6.72 -12.48
C LYS A 312 15.35 6.46 -11.16
N ASN A 313 14.91 7.10 -10.06
CA ASN A 313 15.49 6.92 -8.73
C ASN A 313 14.81 5.80 -7.93
N ILE A 314 13.75 5.18 -8.48
CA ILE A 314 12.98 4.12 -7.81
C ILE A 314 13.23 2.76 -8.46
N LEU A 315 13.33 2.73 -9.78
CA LEU A 315 13.23 1.50 -10.56
C LEU A 315 14.51 0.69 -10.70
N LEU A 316 15.65 1.23 -10.28
CA LEU A 316 16.91 0.51 -10.23
C LEU A 316 17.52 0.64 -8.84
N ARG A 317 17.91 -0.50 -8.25
CA ARG A 317 18.53 -0.51 -6.92
C ARG A 317 19.75 0.41 -6.85
N GLU A 318 20.61 0.39 -7.86
CA GLU A 318 21.80 1.23 -7.90
C GLU A 318 21.48 2.73 -7.80
N ASN A 319 20.38 3.16 -8.41
CA ASN A 319 19.95 4.55 -8.37
C ASN A 319 19.34 4.91 -7.01
N VAL A 320 18.56 4.01 -6.42
CA VAL A 320 18.08 4.18 -5.03
C VAL A 320 19.25 4.35 -4.09
N MET A 321 20.30 3.55 -4.26
CA MET A 321 21.49 3.53 -3.39
C MET A 321 22.49 4.64 -3.70
N ALA A 322 22.31 5.39 -4.78
CA ALA A 322 23.27 6.42 -5.19
C ALA A 322 23.32 7.61 -4.24
N ALA A 323 22.22 7.93 -3.60
CA ALA A 323 22.11 9.02 -2.63
C ALA A 323 21.10 8.68 -1.54
N GLU A 324 21.34 9.11 -0.34
CA GLU A 324 20.45 8.92 0.81
C GLU A 324 19.05 9.47 0.51
N ASP A 325 18.96 10.64 -0.12
CA ASP A 325 17.68 11.29 -0.42
C ASP A 325 16.80 10.49 -1.38
N ASN A 326 17.37 9.63 -2.21
CA ASN A 326 16.57 8.87 -3.20
C ASN A 326 15.59 7.89 -2.53
N ALA A 327 15.95 7.36 -1.39
CA ALA A 327 15.06 6.50 -0.60
C ALA A 327 14.29 7.27 0.49
N TRP A 328 14.84 8.38 0.97
CA TRP A 328 14.25 9.15 2.07
C TRP A 328 12.82 9.60 1.75
N GLY A 329 12.63 10.28 0.63
CA GLY A 329 11.32 10.80 0.24
C GLY A 329 10.25 9.71 0.13
N PRO A 330 10.47 8.66 -0.66
CA PRO A 330 9.52 7.55 -0.72
C PRO A 330 9.27 6.88 0.63
N ALA A 331 10.29 6.68 1.45
CA ALA A 331 10.13 6.13 2.79
C ALA A 331 9.34 7.05 3.72
N HIS A 332 9.51 8.37 3.60
CA HIS A 332 8.74 9.39 4.29
C HIS A 332 7.26 9.33 3.89
N GLU A 333 6.96 9.22 2.60
CA GLU A 333 5.58 9.10 2.13
C GLU A 333 4.93 7.79 2.61
N MET A 334 5.66 6.69 2.53
CA MET A 334 5.21 5.41 3.10
C MET A 334 4.99 5.53 4.61
N GLY A 335 5.86 6.27 5.29
CA GLY A 335 5.74 6.57 6.71
C GLY A 335 4.41 7.25 7.07
N HIS A 336 3.87 8.10 6.20
CA HIS A 336 2.54 8.69 6.40
C HIS A 336 1.43 7.63 6.43
N VAL A 337 1.57 6.54 5.71
CA VAL A 337 0.61 5.44 5.77
C VAL A 337 0.68 4.71 7.11
N HIS A 338 1.86 4.65 7.72
CA HIS A 338 2.14 3.82 8.90
C HIS A 338 2.09 4.56 10.24
N GLN A 339 2.13 5.89 10.25
CA GLN A 339 2.38 6.68 11.47
C GLN A 339 1.18 6.86 12.42
N ALA A 340 -0.04 6.58 11.97
CA ALA A 340 -1.25 7.05 12.65
C ALA A 340 -1.31 6.73 14.16
N ALA A 341 -0.85 5.55 14.57
CA ALA A 341 -0.87 5.16 15.98
C ALA A 341 -0.01 6.07 16.88
N ILE A 342 1.07 6.63 16.35
CA ILE A 342 2.00 7.50 17.08
C ILE A 342 1.93 8.96 16.62
N ASN A 343 0.90 9.31 15.88
CA ASN A 343 0.75 10.64 15.31
C ASN A 343 -0.37 11.44 15.98
N TRP A 344 -0.23 12.75 15.91
CA TRP A 344 -1.24 13.76 16.22
C TRP A 344 -0.92 15.04 15.48
N PRO A 345 -1.88 15.96 15.28
CA PRO A 345 -1.59 17.27 14.70
C PRO A 345 -0.45 17.96 15.43
N SER A 346 0.49 18.51 14.71
CA SER A 346 1.78 19.07 15.04
C SER A 346 2.96 18.11 14.90
N SER A 347 2.75 16.80 14.73
CA SER A 347 3.83 15.85 14.54
C SER A 347 3.75 15.08 13.22
N THR A 348 2.80 15.41 12.37
CA THR A 348 2.54 14.64 11.12
C THR A 348 3.76 14.57 10.19
N GLU A 349 4.55 15.65 10.07
CA GLU A 349 5.74 15.68 9.22
C GLU A 349 7.02 15.24 9.94
N SER A 350 6.92 14.81 11.19
CA SER A 350 8.08 14.34 11.97
C SER A 350 7.95 12.89 12.43
N SER A 351 6.77 12.44 12.86
CA SER A 351 6.61 11.07 13.35
C SER A 351 6.77 10.04 12.23
N ASN A 352 6.44 10.38 10.99
CA ASN A 352 6.68 9.53 9.83
C ASN A 352 8.18 9.39 9.50
N ASN A 353 9.03 10.31 9.96
CA ASN A 353 10.47 10.26 9.71
C ASN A 353 11.22 9.25 10.60
N LEU A 354 10.55 8.68 11.60
CA LEU A 354 11.04 7.47 12.26
C LEU A 354 11.27 6.38 11.20
N PHE A 355 10.32 6.22 10.30
CA PHE A 355 10.38 5.23 9.22
C PHE A 355 11.45 5.59 8.19
N SER A 356 11.56 6.86 7.80
CA SER A 356 12.58 7.31 6.85
C SER A 356 13.98 7.06 7.39
N ASN A 357 14.24 7.45 8.63
CA ASN A 357 15.52 7.21 9.30
C ASN A 357 15.86 5.71 9.36
N TYR A 358 14.88 4.90 9.71
CA TYR A 358 15.08 3.46 9.80
C TYR A 358 15.41 2.85 8.44
N VAL A 359 14.69 3.24 7.40
CA VAL A 359 14.92 2.74 6.03
C VAL A 359 16.32 3.08 5.54
N ILE A 360 16.75 4.34 5.65
CA ILE A 360 18.10 4.71 5.20
C ILE A 360 19.20 4.06 6.06
N ARG A 361 18.92 3.83 7.33
CA ARG A 361 19.82 3.07 8.20
C ARG A 361 19.97 1.62 7.71
N ARG A 362 18.85 0.96 7.42
CA ARG A 362 18.84 -0.41 6.90
C ARG A 362 19.53 -0.53 5.54
N LEU A 363 19.45 0.52 4.72
CA LEU A 363 20.17 0.58 3.44
C LEU A 363 21.67 0.84 3.59
N GLY A 364 22.16 1.16 4.79
CA GLY A 364 23.56 1.53 5.00
C GLY A 364 23.89 2.93 4.49
N LYS A 365 22.88 3.78 4.29
CA LYS A 365 23.02 5.15 3.76
C LYS A 365 22.70 6.22 4.79
N TYR A 366 22.61 5.85 6.05
CA TYR A 366 22.21 6.79 7.08
C TYR A 366 23.16 7.99 7.17
N LYS A 367 22.55 9.17 7.16
CA LYS A 367 23.19 10.44 7.51
C LYS A 367 22.24 11.18 8.44
N SER A 368 22.80 11.79 9.48
CA SER A 368 21.99 12.64 10.35
C SER A 368 21.48 13.84 9.56
N ARG A 369 20.18 13.99 9.46
CA ARG A 369 19.54 15.17 8.86
C ARG A 369 19.57 16.37 9.79
N GLY A 370 19.88 16.13 11.05
CA GLY A 370 19.92 17.18 12.05
C GLY A 370 21.03 18.20 11.87
N ARG A 371 22.02 17.98 11.03
CA ARG A 371 23.10 18.95 10.72
C ARG A 371 23.69 19.66 11.94
N GLY A 372 23.81 18.95 13.07
CA GLY A 372 24.17 19.58 14.33
C GLY A 372 23.00 20.20 15.09
N LEU A 373 21.78 19.99 14.61
CA LEU A 373 20.54 20.47 15.24
C LEU A 373 20.30 19.89 16.62
N THR A 374 21.08 18.91 17.08
CA THR A 374 21.01 18.46 18.47
C THR A 374 21.21 19.63 19.42
N SER A 375 22.22 20.50 19.15
CA SER A 375 22.43 21.70 19.95
C SER A 375 21.28 22.67 19.84
N LEU A 376 20.72 22.84 18.64
CA LEU A 376 19.55 23.70 18.40
C LEU A 376 18.31 23.11 19.06
N ALA A 377 18.09 21.81 18.94
CA ALA A 377 16.99 21.11 19.61
C ALA A 377 17.09 21.30 21.13
N ASN A 378 18.25 21.12 21.69
CA ASN A 378 18.49 21.34 23.11
C ASN A 378 18.23 22.79 23.53
N ALA A 379 18.64 23.77 22.69
CA ALA A 379 18.43 25.19 22.98
C ALA A 379 16.96 25.61 22.84
N ILE A 380 16.27 25.10 21.78
CA ILE A 380 14.91 25.48 21.49
C ILE A 380 13.90 24.73 22.37
N TYR A 381 14.02 23.40 22.46
CA TYR A 381 13.00 22.57 23.09
C TYR A 381 13.28 22.26 24.54
N ARG A 382 14.54 22.11 24.93
CA ARG A 382 14.89 21.83 26.33
C ARG A 382 14.48 22.95 27.30
N ASP A 383 14.72 24.19 26.91
CA ASP A 383 14.63 25.29 27.85
C ASP A 383 13.38 26.17 27.74
N LYS A 384 12.74 26.27 26.55
CA LYS A 384 11.76 27.32 26.30
C LYS A 384 10.56 26.96 25.43
N GLN A 385 10.58 25.84 24.70
CA GLN A 385 9.56 25.54 23.72
C GLN A 385 8.60 24.43 24.19
N VAL A 386 7.38 24.50 23.71
CA VAL A 386 6.44 23.40 23.82
C VAL A 386 6.49 22.53 22.58
N TRP A 387 6.13 21.25 22.71
CA TRP A 387 6.15 20.32 21.59
C TRP A 387 5.36 20.78 20.37
N TRP A 388 4.21 21.42 20.61
CA TRP A 388 3.30 21.83 19.53
C TRP A 388 3.82 22.94 18.62
N ASN A 389 4.91 23.62 18.97
CA ASN A 389 5.44 24.76 18.21
C ASN A 389 6.05 24.38 16.85
N MET A 390 5.83 23.16 16.43
CA MET A 390 6.21 22.63 15.14
C MET A 390 5.26 23.10 14.05
N GLY A 391 5.79 23.38 12.85
CA GLY A 391 4.94 23.68 11.71
C GLY A 391 4.56 25.15 11.57
N THR A 392 5.17 26.05 12.34
CA THR A 392 5.03 27.48 12.08
C THR A 392 5.72 27.82 10.75
N SER A 393 5.10 28.70 9.97
CA SER A 393 5.54 29.02 8.59
C SER A 393 6.98 29.50 8.47
N THR A 394 7.58 29.98 9.55
CA THR A 394 8.93 30.56 9.55
C THR A 394 10.05 29.56 9.82
N HIS A 395 9.74 28.41 10.45
CA HIS A 395 10.75 27.41 10.86
C HIS A 395 10.32 25.98 10.54
N GLN A 396 9.40 25.80 9.62
CA GLN A 396 8.76 24.51 9.37
C GLN A 396 9.74 23.35 9.12
N ASN A 397 10.76 23.55 8.30
CA ASN A 397 11.73 22.50 7.97
C ASN A 397 12.67 22.18 9.14
N GLU A 398 13.11 23.20 9.84
CA GLU A 398 13.99 23.03 11.02
C GLU A 398 13.24 22.33 12.14
N ASP A 399 12.00 22.72 12.38
CA ASP A 399 11.18 22.12 13.42
C ASP A 399 10.89 20.64 13.14
N THR A 400 10.57 20.26 11.90
CA THR A 400 10.33 18.86 11.54
C THR A 400 11.58 18.00 11.70
N GLU A 401 12.73 18.49 11.29
CA GLU A 401 13.99 17.78 11.45
C GLU A 401 14.40 17.66 12.93
N ILE A 402 14.11 18.67 13.74
CA ILE A 402 14.37 18.61 15.19
C ILE A 402 13.44 17.59 15.85
N HIS A 403 12.13 17.68 15.61
CA HIS A 403 11.14 16.82 16.25
C HIS A 403 11.31 15.34 15.92
N MET A 404 11.71 15.01 14.71
CA MET A 404 11.94 13.59 14.34
C MET A 404 13.02 12.93 15.19
N ARG A 405 13.91 13.73 15.78
CA ARG A 405 15.01 13.21 16.59
C ARG A 405 14.54 12.59 17.91
N MET A 406 13.43 13.06 18.46
CA MET A 406 12.87 12.49 19.68
C MET A 406 12.60 10.99 19.51
N ASN A 407 11.84 10.63 18.49
CA ASN A 407 11.54 9.23 18.20
C ASN A 407 12.80 8.44 17.81
N TRP A 408 13.75 9.09 17.12
CA TRP A 408 15.00 8.47 16.74
C TRP A 408 15.90 8.20 17.96
N GLN A 409 15.94 9.09 18.95
CA GLN A 409 16.64 8.85 20.22
C GLN A 409 16.07 7.62 20.94
N LEU A 410 14.75 7.48 20.96
CA LEU A 410 14.09 6.31 21.53
C LEU A 410 14.46 5.03 20.79
N TRP A 411 14.49 5.06 19.46
CA TRP A 411 14.91 3.91 18.67
C TRP A 411 16.37 3.53 18.93
N ILE A 412 17.27 4.51 18.94
CA ILE A 412 18.70 4.27 19.20
C ILE A 412 18.88 3.55 20.53
N TYR A 413 18.29 4.06 21.58
CA TYR A 413 18.52 3.50 22.91
C TYR A 413 17.77 2.19 23.14
N TYR A 414 16.48 2.13 22.81
CA TYR A 414 15.64 1.00 23.17
C TYR A 414 15.59 -0.13 22.12
N ASP A 415 15.95 0.14 20.90
CA ASP A 415 16.07 -0.91 19.89
C ASP A 415 17.53 -1.15 19.46
N LEU A 416 18.21 -0.17 18.88
CA LEU A 416 19.57 -0.36 18.39
C LEU A 416 20.53 -0.83 19.49
N CYS A 417 20.59 -0.13 20.61
CA CYS A 417 21.51 -0.46 21.70
C CYS A 417 21.16 -1.75 22.44
N LYS A 418 19.95 -2.26 22.25
CA LYS A 418 19.53 -3.55 22.79
C LYS A 418 19.75 -4.70 21.80
N GLY A 419 20.43 -4.44 20.68
CA GLY A 419 20.69 -5.45 19.66
C GLY A 419 19.51 -5.71 18.72
N ASN A 420 18.52 -4.86 18.68
CA ASN A 420 17.27 -5.04 17.94
C ASN A 420 17.18 -4.13 16.70
N GLU A 421 18.30 -3.89 16.01
CA GLU A 421 18.31 -3.10 14.78
C GLU A 421 17.55 -3.79 13.65
N GLN A 422 17.74 -5.10 13.50
CA GLN A 422 17.13 -5.87 12.41
C GLN A 422 15.68 -6.24 12.69
N GLU A 423 15.33 -6.38 13.96
CA GLU A 423 13.99 -6.75 14.40
C GLU A 423 13.63 -5.91 15.62
N ALA A 424 12.95 -4.81 15.40
CA ALA A 424 12.53 -3.90 16.47
C ALA A 424 11.64 -4.61 17.49
N LYS A 425 11.80 -4.28 18.76
CA LYS A 425 10.99 -4.82 19.86
C LYS A 425 10.33 -3.73 20.69
N PHE A 426 11.02 -2.64 20.91
CA PHE A 426 10.49 -1.50 21.65
C PHE A 426 9.37 -0.80 20.88
N TRP A 427 9.64 -0.39 19.64
CA TRP A 427 8.65 0.32 18.84
C TRP A 427 7.38 -0.49 18.57
N PRO A 428 7.45 -1.80 18.26
CA PRO A 428 6.23 -2.62 18.19
C PRO A 428 5.36 -2.55 19.44
N LYS A 429 5.97 -2.49 20.63
CA LYS A 429 5.22 -2.35 21.89
C LYS A 429 4.54 -0.99 22.00
N VAL A 430 5.26 0.09 21.63
CA VAL A 430 4.68 1.44 21.63
C VAL A 430 3.46 1.50 20.71
N PHE A 431 3.60 1.01 19.47
CA PHE A 431 2.50 0.95 18.53
C PHE A 431 1.31 0.14 19.07
N ASP A 432 1.61 -1.04 19.63
CA ASP A 432 0.56 -1.92 20.17
C ASP A 432 -0.20 -1.27 21.33
N ILE A 433 0.49 -0.65 22.26
CA ILE A 433 -0.13 0.06 23.38
C ILE A 433 -1.00 1.21 22.87
N MET A 434 -0.51 2.00 21.93
CA MET A 434 -1.26 3.13 21.38
C MET A 434 -2.53 2.68 20.64
N ARG A 435 -2.47 1.60 19.87
CA ARG A 435 -3.63 1.12 19.11
C ARG A 435 -4.59 0.24 19.92
N THR A 436 -4.20 -0.20 21.12
CA THR A 436 -5.07 -1.00 22.00
C THR A 436 -5.48 -0.20 23.24
N THR A 437 -4.57 0.04 24.17
CA THR A 437 -4.84 0.74 25.44
C THR A 437 -5.38 2.15 25.21
N TYR A 438 -4.81 2.88 24.28
CA TYR A 438 -5.18 4.28 24.00
C TYR A 438 -5.98 4.45 22.71
N LYS A 439 -6.64 3.41 22.23
CA LYS A 439 -7.44 3.45 21.00
C LYS A 439 -8.54 4.50 20.99
N ASN A 440 -9.06 4.86 22.16
CA ASN A 440 -10.15 5.83 22.31
C ASN A 440 -9.67 7.27 22.50
N VAL A 441 -8.36 7.50 22.60
CA VAL A 441 -7.80 8.85 22.59
C VAL A 441 -7.71 9.31 21.14
N PRO A 442 -8.52 10.27 20.69
CA PRO A 442 -8.56 10.61 19.28
C PRO A 442 -7.29 11.33 18.84
N GLU A 443 -6.86 11.03 17.63
CA GLU A 443 -5.74 11.72 16.98
C GLU A 443 -6.01 13.22 16.84
N SER A 444 -7.28 13.61 16.74
CA SER A 444 -7.73 14.99 16.64
C SER A 444 -7.59 15.81 17.94
N ASP A 445 -7.23 15.17 19.06
CA ASP A 445 -6.92 15.84 20.32
C ASP A 445 -5.42 15.76 20.58
N PRO A 446 -4.63 16.73 20.08
CA PRO A 446 -3.17 16.65 20.18
C PRO A 446 -2.65 16.59 21.61
N GLY A 447 -3.24 17.35 22.52
CA GLY A 447 -2.79 17.39 23.92
C GLY A 447 -3.00 16.06 24.65
N ALA A 448 -4.20 15.50 24.54
CA ALA A 448 -4.49 14.19 25.12
C ALA A 448 -3.66 13.08 24.47
N ARG A 449 -3.48 13.16 23.14
CA ARG A 449 -2.75 12.15 22.38
C ARG A 449 -1.26 12.12 22.71
N GLN A 450 -0.62 13.30 22.85
CA GLN A 450 0.80 13.34 23.23
C GLN A 450 1.05 12.78 24.64
N LEU A 451 0.14 13.01 25.58
CA LEU A 451 0.29 12.49 26.94
C LEU A 451 -0.01 10.98 27.01
N ALA A 452 -0.91 10.47 26.19
CA ALA A 452 -1.07 9.03 26.00
C ALA A 452 0.22 8.39 25.45
N PHE A 453 0.87 9.04 24.49
CA PHE A 453 2.14 8.60 23.95
C PHE A 453 3.24 8.53 25.01
N VAL A 454 3.32 9.51 25.91
CA VAL A 454 4.24 9.47 27.06
C VAL A 454 4.06 8.20 27.87
N LYS A 455 2.82 7.88 28.22
CA LYS A 455 2.51 6.67 29.00
C LYS A 455 2.85 5.40 28.24
N ALA A 456 2.54 5.35 26.95
CA ALA A 456 2.84 4.21 26.11
C ALA A 456 4.35 3.96 26.01
N VAL A 457 5.14 5.01 25.84
CA VAL A 457 6.61 4.91 25.76
C VAL A 457 7.20 4.42 27.09
N CYS A 458 6.75 4.98 28.22
CA CYS A 458 7.21 4.54 29.55
C CYS A 458 6.86 3.06 29.77
N GLU A 459 5.68 2.63 29.42
CA GLU A 459 5.26 1.24 29.56
C GLU A 459 6.08 0.31 28.65
N ALA A 460 6.29 0.68 27.40
CA ALA A 460 7.09 -0.11 26.46
C ALA A 460 8.54 -0.24 26.92
N ALA A 461 9.10 0.83 27.46
CA ALA A 461 10.47 0.87 27.99
C ALA A 461 10.58 0.21 29.37
N GLN A 462 9.48 0.12 30.13
CA GLN A 462 9.50 -0.24 31.55
C GLN A 462 10.44 0.67 32.35
N GLU A 463 10.45 1.94 31.98
CA GLU A 463 11.26 2.98 32.59
C GLU A 463 10.50 4.28 32.71
N ASP A 464 10.88 5.10 33.70
CA ASP A 464 10.34 6.44 33.89
C ASP A 464 11.10 7.44 33.00
N LEU A 465 10.45 7.89 31.93
CA LEU A 465 11.00 8.86 30.98
C LEU A 465 10.46 10.27 31.23
N THR A 466 10.05 10.60 32.44
CA THR A 466 9.56 11.95 32.76
C THR A 466 10.54 13.03 32.32
N ASP A 467 11.83 12.89 32.65
CA ASP A 467 12.84 13.89 32.29
C ASP A 467 13.03 14.02 30.77
N PHE A 468 12.95 12.92 30.06
CA PHE A 468 13.01 12.90 28.60
C PHE A 468 11.89 13.73 27.97
N PHE A 469 10.66 13.51 28.41
CA PHE A 469 9.51 14.23 27.89
C PHE A 469 9.40 15.67 28.41
N GLU A 470 9.93 15.94 29.61
CA GLU A 470 10.08 17.31 30.09
C GLU A 470 10.99 18.11 29.15
N THR A 471 12.14 17.53 28.78
CA THR A 471 13.10 18.14 27.86
C THR A 471 12.49 18.41 26.48
N TRP A 472 11.66 17.47 25.96
CA TRP A 472 11.01 17.62 24.67
C TRP A 472 9.72 18.47 24.69
N GLY A 473 9.39 19.08 25.84
CA GLY A 473 8.29 20.05 25.94
C GLY A 473 6.90 19.47 26.08
N PHE A 474 6.78 18.20 26.47
CA PHE A 474 5.48 17.53 26.61
C PHE A 474 4.71 17.93 27.85
N PHE A 475 5.40 18.43 28.86
CA PHE A 475 4.80 18.81 30.17
C PHE A 475 4.72 20.32 30.38
N LYS A 476 4.52 21.06 29.30
CA LYS A 476 4.23 22.48 29.35
C LYS A 476 2.76 22.72 29.05
N THR A 477 2.15 23.66 29.75
CA THR A 477 0.74 24.01 29.53
C THR A 477 0.53 24.66 28.19
N VAL A 478 -0.56 24.30 27.54
CA VAL A 478 -1.02 24.89 26.28
C VAL A 478 -2.51 25.17 26.45
N ASP A 479 -2.93 26.42 26.24
CA ASP A 479 -4.32 26.84 26.43
C ASP A 479 -5.01 27.14 25.12
N ASN A 480 -5.74 26.16 24.60
CA ASN A 480 -6.61 26.28 23.43
C ASN A 480 -5.93 26.92 22.22
N VAL A 481 -4.71 26.50 21.93
CA VAL A 481 -3.98 26.99 20.76
C VAL A 481 -4.46 26.28 19.50
N LYS A 482 -4.70 27.05 18.44
CA LYS A 482 -5.04 26.48 17.14
C LYS A 482 -3.78 26.09 16.39
N VAL A 483 -3.75 24.84 15.94
CA VAL A 483 -2.68 24.28 15.11
C VAL A 483 -3.25 24.01 13.72
N GLU A 484 -2.63 24.61 12.71
CA GLU A 484 -2.98 24.42 11.31
C GLU A 484 -2.05 23.37 10.70
N GLN A 485 -2.55 22.13 10.53
CA GLN A 485 -1.80 21.07 9.88
C GLN A 485 -2.79 20.05 9.31
N TYR A 486 -3.03 20.09 8.01
CA TYR A 486 -4.05 19.26 7.32
C TYR A 486 -5.43 19.38 7.96
N GLY A 487 -5.80 20.59 8.35
CA GLY A 487 -7.00 20.94 9.08
C GLY A 487 -6.68 21.89 10.22
N THR A 488 -7.69 22.32 10.94
CA THR A 488 -7.55 23.18 12.11
C THR A 488 -7.85 22.38 13.37
N TRP A 489 -6.90 22.34 14.30
CA TRP A 489 -6.97 21.54 15.51
C TRP A 489 -6.80 22.43 16.74
N THR A 490 -7.48 22.09 17.83
CA THR A 490 -7.33 22.80 19.11
C THR A 490 -6.40 22.02 20.02
N TYR A 491 -5.30 22.67 20.43
CA TYR A 491 -4.28 22.08 21.27
C TYR A 491 -4.44 22.58 22.70
N THR A 492 -4.66 21.67 23.63
CA THR A 492 -4.81 21.98 25.04
C THR A 492 -4.07 20.96 25.90
N VAL A 493 -3.19 21.45 26.76
CA VAL A 493 -2.52 20.66 27.81
C VAL A 493 -2.65 21.45 29.09
N THR A 494 -3.39 20.93 30.05
CA THR A 494 -3.63 21.59 31.34
C THR A 494 -2.65 21.10 32.41
N ASP A 495 -2.51 21.87 33.49
CA ASP A 495 -1.73 21.44 34.65
C ASP A 495 -2.24 20.11 35.22
N LYS A 496 -3.55 19.92 35.23
CA LYS A 496 -4.16 18.67 35.71
C LYS A 496 -3.76 17.48 34.81
N MET A 497 -3.80 17.64 33.49
CA MET A 497 -3.40 16.60 32.53
C MET A 497 -1.95 16.20 32.75
N ILE A 498 -1.07 17.17 32.97
CA ILE A 498 0.36 16.94 33.24
C ILE A 498 0.52 16.21 34.57
N ALA A 499 -0.12 16.70 35.64
CA ALA A 499 -0.06 16.11 36.97
C ALA A 499 -0.57 14.66 36.97
N ASP A 500 -1.68 14.40 36.30
CA ASP A 500 -2.28 13.08 36.20
C ASP A 500 -1.33 12.11 35.45
N THR A 501 -0.69 12.58 34.39
CA THR A 501 0.28 11.77 33.61
C THR A 501 1.49 11.42 34.46
N LYS A 502 2.08 12.41 35.14
CA LYS A 502 3.24 12.20 36.03
C LYS A 502 2.88 11.28 37.21
N ALA A 503 1.69 11.42 37.78
CA ALA A 503 1.20 10.55 38.86
C ALA A 503 1.05 9.09 38.36
N TRP A 504 0.49 8.91 37.18
CA TRP A 504 0.40 7.57 36.57
C TRP A 504 1.75 6.92 36.43
N ILE A 505 2.76 7.64 35.91
CA ILE A 505 4.13 7.11 35.78
C ILE A 505 4.68 6.67 37.13
N LYS A 506 4.50 7.49 38.19
CA LYS A 506 4.95 7.15 39.55
C LYS A 506 4.29 5.88 40.09
N THR A 507 3.02 5.68 39.81
CA THR A 507 2.31 4.47 40.29
C THR A 507 2.81 3.19 39.66
N GLN A 508 3.53 3.27 38.53
CA GLN A 508 4.12 2.10 37.86
C GLN A 508 5.39 1.61 38.54
N ASN A 509 6.03 2.43 39.35
CA ASN A 509 7.30 2.12 40.02
C ASN A 509 8.42 1.74 39.04
N TYR A 510 8.44 2.33 37.87
CA TYR A 510 9.52 2.11 36.91
C TYR A 510 10.81 2.75 37.38
N PRO A 511 11.97 2.12 37.13
CA PRO A 511 13.25 2.78 37.37
C PRO A 511 13.38 4.02 36.47
N LYS A 512 14.12 5.01 36.96
CA LYS A 512 14.38 6.23 36.19
C LYS A 512 15.23 5.90 34.97
N ALA A 513 14.80 6.40 33.81
CA ALA A 513 15.53 6.22 32.57
C ALA A 513 16.87 6.99 32.56
N ALA A 514 17.84 6.48 31.83
CA ALA A 514 19.05 7.22 31.51
C ALA A 514 18.71 8.50 30.73
N PRO A 515 19.59 9.53 30.74
CA PRO A 515 19.30 10.81 30.09
C PRO A 515 19.47 10.75 28.58
N ILE A 516 18.64 9.94 27.93
CA ILE A 516 18.69 9.66 26.48
C ILE A 516 18.26 10.84 25.61
N GLN A 517 17.65 11.87 26.19
CA GLN A 517 17.38 13.13 25.51
C GLN A 517 18.62 13.87 25.01
N TYR A 518 19.80 13.46 25.44
CA TYR A 518 21.06 14.03 25.00
C TYR A 518 21.80 13.18 23.96
N ILE A 519 21.21 12.08 23.51
CA ILE A 519 21.80 11.24 22.47
C ILE A 519 21.93 12.04 21.17
N GLU A 520 23.15 12.06 20.65
CA GLU A 520 23.45 12.58 19.33
C GLU A 520 23.49 11.44 18.33
N ASP A 521 22.71 11.52 17.28
CA ASP A 521 22.65 10.47 16.25
C ASP A 521 23.94 10.34 15.42
N ARG A 522 24.84 11.32 15.51
CA ARG A 522 26.17 11.24 14.90
C ARG A 522 27.13 10.33 15.66
N LYS A 523 26.82 10.06 16.91
CA LYS A 523 27.66 9.27 17.83
C LYS A 523 26.95 7.99 18.27
N ILE A 524 26.25 7.35 17.33
CA ILE A 524 25.50 6.12 17.62
C ILE A 524 26.39 5.05 18.24
N SER A 525 27.64 4.95 17.79
CA SER A 525 28.62 4.00 18.33
C SER A 525 28.85 4.14 19.83
N ASP A 526 28.67 5.32 20.40
CA ASP A 526 28.83 5.55 21.82
C ASP A 526 27.78 4.83 22.67
N PHE A 527 26.67 4.43 22.04
CA PHE A 527 25.53 3.78 22.68
C PHE A 527 25.37 2.30 22.32
N THR A 528 26.11 1.81 21.34
CA THR A 528 26.06 0.40 20.91
C THR A 528 27.02 -0.49 21.65
N SER A 529 28.03 0.09 22.32
CA SER A 529 29.08 -0.65 23.02
C SER A 529 28.78 -0.91 24.49
N GLY A 530 27.65 -0.47 24.97
CA GLY A 530 27.34 -0.58 26.37
C GLY A 530 26.13 -1.36 26.69
#